data_6c4f55e40f8b9103b2b5bfc01beb7715
#
_entry.id   6c4f55e40f8b9103b2b5bfc01beb7715
#
_cell.length_a   1.000
_cell.length_b   1.000
_cell.length_c   1.000
_cell.angle_alpha   90.00
_cell.angle_beta   90.00
_cell.angle_gamma   90.00
#
_symmetry.space_group_name_H-M   'P 1'
#
loop_
_entity.id
_entity.type
_entity.pdbx_description
1 polymer ?
#
loop_
_entity_poly.entity_id
_entity_poly.type
_entity_poly.pdbx_seq_one_letter_code
_entity_poly.pdbx_strand_id
1 'polypeptide(L)'
;MSDFNMKNFILRAYAPASIGNVSLGFDLLGAALKPIDGSLLGDEVDIQLAQQFSLDVKGRFADKLPSDPNGNIVTLCYQHFIAELEKQGHAKSTIPAVKMTLHKHLPIGSGLGSSASSIVAALHGLNQFYTEYFGKSAFTENELLLVMGELEGKISGSIHYDNVAPCFLGGLTLIAECEEQVALRLPIFENWYWVSCYSGLSVSTSAARNILPKQVSMTDTIQFGRHLAVFTDALYRKDEKLAAAMMTDVIAEPYRKSLLPRFDESRVFAEQHGALAFGISGSGPTVFAVCDNIGNAKVSNQWLADNYIQNDTGFSHICQLDFSGASVSHS
;
A
#
# COMPACT_ATOMS: atom_id res chain seq x y z
N MET A 1 27.19 20.34 18.18
CA MET A 1 26.82 18.98 17.73
C MET A 1 26.59 18.16 18.98
N SER A 2 25.35 17.92 19.36
CA SER A 2 25.05 17.08 20.53
C SER A 2 25.49 15.66 20.23
N ASP A 3 26.25 15.06 21.14
CA ASP A 3 26.64 13.65 21.10
C ASP A 3 25.39 12.75 21.16
N PHE A 4 24.69 12.64 20.05
CA PHE A 4 23.60 11.68 19.88
C PHE A 4 24.28 10.30 19.80
N ASN A 5 24.17 9.53 20.89
CA ASN A 5 24.83 8.24 21.00
C ASN A 5 24.10 7.20 20.10
N MET A 6 24.38 7.24 18.80
CA MET A 6 23.76 6.36 17.80
C MET A 6 24.06 4.86 18.01
N LYS A 7 24.93 4.50 18.95
CA LYS A 7 25.33 3.07 19.15
C LYS A 7 24.24 2.15 19.68
N ASN A 8 23.22 2.72 20.35
CA ASN A 8 22.07 1.95 20.88
C ASN A 8 20.74 2.40 20.30
N PHE A 9 20.77 3.15 19.22
CA PHE A 9 19.60 3.77 18.61
C PHE A 9 18.98 2.83 17.57
N ILE A 10 17.71 2.54 17.72
CA ILE A 10 16.92 1.82 16.73
C ILE A 10 15.88 2.81 16.18
N LEU A 11 15.96 3.07 14.90
CA LEU A 11 14.89 3.77 14.18
C LEU A 11 13.92 2.73 13.64
N ARG A 12 12.66 2.83 13.99
CA ARG A 12 11.59 2.01 13.45
C ARG A 12 10.76 2.81 12.48
N ALA A 13 10.70 2.37 11.24
CA ALA A 13 9.81 2.90 10.22
C ALA A 13 8.63 1.96 10.02
N TYR A 14 7.44 2.53 9.90
CA TYR A 14 6.18 1.83 9.61
C TYR A 14 5.60 2.36 8.30
N ALA A 15 4.97 1.49 7.51
CA ALA A 15 4.14 1.88 6.38
C ALA A 15 2.84 1.08 6.37
N PRO A 16 1.67 1.73 6.20
CA PRO A 16 0.38 1.06 6.23
C PRO A 16 0.14 0.16 5.02
N ALA A 17 -0.84 -0.73 5.12
CA ALA A 17 -1.44 -1.40 3.98
C ALA A 17 -2.19 -0.41 3.09
N SER A 18 -2.41 -0.79 1.84
CA SER A 18 -3.14 0.03 0.88
C SER A 18 -4.18 -0.76 0.09
N ILE A 19 -5.21 -0.05 -0.37
CA ILE A 19 -6.13 -0.48 -1.41
C ILE A 19 -5.68 0.17 -2.71
N GLY A 20 -5.06 -0.58 -3.62
CA GLY A 20 -4.79 -0.11 -4.97
C GLY A 20 -6.05 -0.09 -5.83
N ASN A 21 -6.08 0.77 -6.82
CA ASN A 21 -7.20 1.02 -7.75
C ASN A 21 -8.43 1.71 -7.14
N VAL A 22 -8.75 1.48 -5.88
CA VAL A 22 -9.95 1.99 -5.20
C VAL A 22 -11.22 1.78 -6.05
N SER A 23 -11.38 0.58 -6.62
CA SER A 23 -12.38 0.20 -7.62
C SER A 23 -12.22 0.96 -8.95
N LEU A 24 -12.66 2.19 -9.04
CA LEU A 24 -12.81 2.99 -10.27
C LEU A 24 -11.50 3.53 -10.89
N GLY A 25 -10.40 3.54 -10.15
CA GLY A 25 -9.14 4.18 -10.58
C GLY A 25 -8.03 3.18 -10.85
N PHE A 26 -8.23 2.26 -11.79
CA PHE A 26 -7.23 1.25 -12.16
C PHE A 26 -5.88 1.88 -12.48
N ASP A 27 -4.82 1.47 -11.73
CA ASP A 27 -3.45 2.01 -11.76
C ASP A 27 -3.31 3.51 -11.41
N LEU A 28 -4.40 4.21 -11.08
CA LEU A 28 -4.42 5.66 -10.84
C LEU A 28 -4.79 6.06 -9.41
N LEU A 29 -5.55 5.27 -8.68
CA LEU A 29 -5.96 5.58 -7.31
C LEU A 29 -5.42 4.58 -6.31
N GLY A 30 -5.06 5.09 -5.13
CA GLY A 30 -4.69 4.27 -3.99
C GLY A 30 -5.11 4.88 -2.67
N ALA A 31 -5.40 4.04 -1.67
CA ALA A 31 -5.85 4.49 -0.36
C ALA A 31 -5.12 3.74 0.75
N ALA A 32 -4.57 4.48 1.74
CA ALA A 32 -3.92 3.91 2.91
C ALA A 32 -4.94 3.51 3.97
N LEU A 33 -4.77 2.36 4.61
CA LEU A 33 -5.70 1.80 5.59
C LEU A 33 -5.17 1.90 7.03
N LYS A 34 -6.07 2.25 7.96
CA LYS A 34 -5.83 2.25 9.40
C LYS A 34 -6.99 1.56 10.12
N PRO A 35 -6.79 0.37 10.71
CA PRO A 35 -7.79 -0.29 11.53
C PRO A 35 -8.25 0.60 12.68
N ILE A 36 -9.57 0.65 12.93
CA ILE A 36 -10.16 1.48 13.98
C ILE A 36 -9.97 0.92 15.39
N ASP A 37 -9.62 -0.36 15.49
CA ASP A 37 -9.33 -1.04 16.76
C ASP A 37 -7.88 -0.87 17.24
N GLY A 38 -7.05 -0.14 16.46
CA GLY A 38 -5.64 0.09 16.77
C GLY A 38 -4.72 -1.07 16.44
N SER A 39 -5.22 -2.13 15.80
CA SER A 39 -4.37 -3.22 15.33
C SER A 39 -3.44 -2.75 14.21
N LEU A 40 -2.26 -3.38 14.13
CA LEU A 40 -1.28 -3.07 13.11
C LEU A 40 -1.68 -3.69 11.77
N LEU A 41 -1.80 -2.88 10.74
CA LEU A 41 -2.04 -3.33 9.37
C LEU A 41 -1.04 -2.65 8.42
N GLY A 42 0.18 -3.16 8.40
CA GLY A 42 1.31 -2.62 7.66
C GLY A 42 2.59 -3.33 8.04
N ASP A 43 3.68 -3.07 7.32
CA ASP A 43 4.99 -3.62 7.64
C ASP A 43 5.83 -2.59 8.39
N GLU A 44 6.79 -3.09 9.18
CA GLU A 44 7.77 -2.26 9.88
C GLU A 44 9.19 -2.66 9.49
N VAL A 45 10.11 -1.68 9.52
CA VAL A 45 11.55 -1.91 9.34
C VAL A 45 12.31 -1.22 10.46
N ASP A 46 13.04 -2.00 11.26
CA ASP A 46 14.00 -1.47 12.21
C ASP A 46 15.35 -1.25 11.54
N ILE A 47 15.99 -0.13 11.83
CA ILE A 47 17.29 0.26 11.30
C ILE A 47 18.21 0.67 12.45
N GLN A 48 19.39 0.06 12.53
CA GLN A 48 20.40 0.39 13.53
C GLN A 48 21.81 0.33 12.93
N LEU A 49 22.76 1.08 13.51
CA LEU A 49 24.16 1.03 13.10
C LEU A 49 24.73 -0.40 13.22
N ALA A 50 25.56 -0.78 12.25
CA ALA A 50 26.26 -2.07 12.25
C ALA A 50 27.66 -1.94 11.63
N GLN A 51 28.49 -2.96 11.79
CA GLN A 51 29.80 -3.01 11.15
C GLN A 51 29.71 -3.36 9.65
N GLN A 52 28.68 -4.13 9.29
CA GLN A 52 28.36 -4.51 7.91
C GLN A 52 26.84 -4.60 7.74
N PHE A 53 26.38 -4.46 6.51
CA PHE A 53 24.95 -4.63 6.20
C PHE A 53 24.50 -6.05 6.52
N SER A 54 23.34 -6.15 7.17
CA SER A 54 22.62 -7.41 7.35
C SER A 54 21.11 -7.16 7.38
N LEU A 55 20.34 -8.16 6.97
CA LEU A 55 18.88 -8.14 7.00
C LEU A 55 18.36 -9.35 7.76
N ASP A 56 17.62 -9.10 8.83
CA ASP A 56 16.81 -10.10 9.52
C ASP A 56 15.35 -9.95 9.06
N VAL A 57 14.59 -11.04 9.02
CA VAL A 57 13.17 -11.04 8.71
C VAL A 57 12.40 -11.71 9.82
N LYS A 58 11.33 -11.06 10.29
CA LYS A 58 10.44 -11.52 11.36
C LYS A 58 8.98 -11.25 10.97
N GLY A 59 8.03 -11.73 11.78
CA GLY A 59 6.60 -11.48 11.61
C GLY A 59 5.83 -12.65 11.04
N ARG A 60 4.51 -12.49 11.01
CA ARG A 60 3.54 -13.56 10.68
C ARG A 60 3.76 -14.19 9.30
N PHE A 61 4.27 -13.41 8.34
CA PHE A 61 4.45 -13.87 6.96
C PHE A 61 5.92 -13.89 6.51
N ALA A 62 6.86 -13.91 7.46
CA ALA A 62 8.30 -13.93 7.20
C ALA A 62 8.75 -15.18 6.43
N ASP A 63 8.16 -16.33 6.74
CA ASP A 63 8.44 -17.63 6.13
C ASP A 63 8.04 -17.74 4.65
N LYS A 64 7.25 -16.78 4.15
CA LYS A 64 6.83 -16.70 2.75
C LYS A 64 7.78 -15.90 1.86
N LEU A 65 8.76 -15.22 2.46
CA LEU A 65 9.77 -14.45 1.72
C LEU A 65 10.90 -15.36 1.22
N PRO A 66 11.65 -14.94 0.15
CA PRO A 66 12.81 -15.69 -0.29
C PRO A 66 13.82 -15.90 0.84
N SER A 67 14.35 -17.11 0.93
CA SER A 67 15.38 -17.48 1.93
C SER A 67 16.72 -16.80 1.67
N ASP A 68 17.03 -16.44 0.42
CA ASP A 68 18.21 -15.65 0.06
C ASP A 68 17.96 -14.17 0.39
N PRO A 69 18.72 -13.58 1.33
CA PRO A 69 18.60 -12.16 1.65
C PRO A 69 18.77 -11.23 0.43
N ASN A 70 19.57 -11.63 -0.58
CA ASN A 70 19.78 -10.83 -1.79
C ASN A 70 18.53 -10.79 -2.68
N GLY A 71 17.65 -11.75 -2.56
CA GLY A 71 16.35 -11.76 -3.24
C GLY A 71 15.25 -10.95 -2.50
N ASN A 72 15.56 -10.41 -1.32
CA ASN A 72 14.60 -9.63 -0.54
C ASN A 72 14.57 -8.17 -1.01
N ILE A 73 13.36 -7.64 -1.19
CA ILE A 73 13.18 -6.26 -1.67
C ILE A 73 13.81 -5.21 -0.74
N VAL A 74 13.83 -5.45 0.57
CA VAL A 74 14.46 -4.53 1.54
C VAL A 74 15.97 -4.46 1.34
N THR A 75 16.62 -5.57 0.95
CA THR A 75 18.03 -5.55 0.54
C THR A 75 18.23 -4.70 -0.71
N LEU A 76 17.35 -4.84 -1.70
CA LEU A 76 17.41 -4.01 -2.92
C LEU A 76 17.18 -2.53 -2.61
N CYS A 77 16.28 -2.20 -1.67
CA CYS A 77 16.08 -0.83 -1.18
C CYS A 77 17.37 -0.27 -0.59
N TYR A 78 18.03 -1.02 0.30
CA TYR A 78 19.31 -0.61 0.89
C TYR A 78 20.39 -0.40 -0.18
N GLN A 79 20.58 -1.37 -1.09
CA GLN A 79 21.59 -1.29 -2.15
C GLN A 79 21.36 -0.07 -3.05
N HIS A 80 20.11 0.17 -3.46
CA HIS A 80 19.76 1.33 -4.27
C HIS A 80 20.02 2.64 -3.51
N PHE A 81 19.60 2.72 -2.25
CA PHE A 81 19.78 3.90 -1.41
C PHE A 81 21.27 4.27 -1.24
N ILE A 82 22.12 3.27 -0.96
CA ILE A 82 23.57 3.50 -0.84
C ILE A 82 24.18 3.96 -2.16
N ALA A 83 23.78 3.36 -3.28
CA ALA A 83 24.26 3.78 -4.60
C ALA A 83 23.90 5.24 -4.91
N GLU A 84 22.73 5.70 -4.50
CA GLU A 84 22.34 7.11 -4.67
C GLU A 84 23.15 8.05 -3.76
N LEU A 85 23.44 7.65 -2.51
CA LEU A 85 24.33 8.42 -1.64
C LEU A 85 25.75 8.55 -2.25
N GLU A 86 26.28 7.47 -2.85
CA GLU A 86 27.57 7.51 -3.56
C GLU A 86 27.53 8.48 -4.76
N LYS A 87 26.46 8.49 -5.55
CA LYS A 87 26.26 9.45 -6.66
C LYS A 87 26.18 10.90 -6.16
N GLN A 88 25.64 11.15 -4.98
CA GLN A 88 25.60 12.47 -4.34
C GLN A 88 26.95 12.90 -3.76
N GLY A 89 28.00 12.07 -3.91
CA GLY A 89 29.39 12.40 -3.52
C GLY A 89 29.80 11.89 -2.13
N HIS A 90 28.98 11.09 -1.46
CA HIS A 90 29.42 10.45 -0.22
C HIS A 90 30.39 9.31 -0.57
N ALA A 91 31.61 9.37 0.00
CA ALA A 91 32.56 8.25 -0.19
C ALA A 91 32.03 7.00 0.53
N LYS A 92 32.08 5.84 -0.12
CA LYS A 92 31.57 4.56 0.40
C LYS A 92 32.11 4.25 1.82
N SER A 93 33.36 4.63 2.09
CA SER A 93 34.00 4.45 3.40
C SER A 93 33.41 5.34 4.51
N THR A 94 32.67 6.37 4.16
CA THR A 94 32.05 7.33 5.11
C THR A 94 30.57 7.04 5.34
N ILE A 95 29.96 6.18 4.53
CA ILE A 95 28.56 5.76 4.71
C ILE A 95 28.53 4.62 5.73
N PRO A 96 27.91 4.81 6.90
CA PRO A 96 27.85 3.74 7.91
C PRO A 96 26.96 2.60 7.41
N ALA A 97 27.40 1.37 7.68
CA ALA A 97 26.58 0.20 7.44
C ALA A 97 25.48 0.08 8.50
N VAL A 98 24.37 -0.53 8.14
CA VAL A 98 23.22 -0.74 9.01
C VAL A 98 22.83 -2.21 9.09
N LYS A 99 22.29 -2.62 10.23
CA LYS A 99 21.45 -3.81 10.34
C LYS A 99 20.00 -3.39 10.18
N MET A 100 19.28 -4.06 9.29
CA MET A 100 17.85 -3.89 9.10
C MET A 100 17.09 -5.13 9.60
N THR A 101 15.90 -4.93 10.17
CA THR A 101 14.97 -6.02 10.49
C THR A 101 13.61 -5.71 9.90
N LEU A 102 13.19 -6.50 8.92
CA LEU A 102 11.85 -6.42 8.36
C LEU A 102 10.88 -7.21 9.24
N HIS A 103 9.86 -6.54 9.77
CA HIS A 103 8.70 -7.16 10.41
C HIS A 103 7.58 -7.32 9.39
N LYS A 104 7.49 -8.51 8.80
CA LYS A 104 6.53 -8.82 7.73
C LYS A 104 5.18 -9.20 8.31
N HIS A 105 4.27 -8.24 8.36
CA HIS A 105 2.91 -8.39 8.89
C HIS A 105 1.86 -8.56 7.80
N LEU A 106 2.14 -8.08 6.57
CA LEU A 106 1.23 -8.21 5.44
C LEU A 106 1.51 -9.46 4.60
N PRO A 107 0.47 -10.22 4.23
CA PRO A 107 0.62 -11.42 3.41
C PRO A 107 1.01 -11.05 1.97
N ILE A 108 1.88 -11.89 1.38
CA ILE A 108 2.34 -11.71 -0.01
C ILE A 108 1.23 -12.11 -0.98
N GLY A 109 1.03 -11.31 -2.03
CA GLY A 109 -0.02 -11.57 -3.03
C GLY A 109 -1.43 -11.45 -2.46
N SER A 110 -1.61 -10.58 -1.48
CA SER A 110 -2.89 -10.34 -0.79
C SER A 110 -3.76 -9.27 -1.46
N GLY A 111 -3.18 -8.39 -2.29
CA GLY A 111 -3.85 -7.20 -2.79
C GLY A 111 -3.87 -6.03 -1.80
N LEU A 112 -3.09 -6.10 -0.71
CA LEU A 112 -2.99 -5.06 0.34
C LEU A 112 -1.73 -4.20 0.22
N GLY A 113 -1.09 -4.15 -0.95
CA GLY A 113 0.15 -3.39 -1.12
C GLY A 113 1.31 -3.95 -0.29
N SER A 114 1.39 -5.28 -0.11
CA SER A 114 2.35 -5.92 0.79
C SER A 114 3.82 -5.64 0.44
N SER A 115 4.20 -5.60 -0.84
CA SER A 115 5.53 -5.20 -1.29
C SER A 115 5.74 -3.69 -1.11
N ALA A 116 4.75 -2.89 -1.50
CA ALA A 116 4.77 -1.44 -1.35
C ALA A 116 5.00 -1.01 0.11
N SER A 117 4.27 -1.61 1.07
CA SER A 117 4.46 -1.34 2.50
C SER A 117 5.90 -1.65 2.96
N SER A 118 6.48 -2.80 2.55
CA SER A 118 7.88 -3.13 2.89
C SER A 118 8.89 -2.16 2.25
N ILE A 119 8.70 -1.79 0.97
CA ILE A 119 9.56 -0.83 0.26
C ILE A 119 9.49 0.55 0.92
N VAL A 120 8.29 1.02 1.20
CA VAL A 120 8.06 2.34 1.80
C VAL A 120 8.67 2.41 3.19
N ALA A 121 8.43 1.41 4.05
CA ALA A 121 9.03 1.35 5.38
C ALA A 121 10.57 1.35 5.31
N ALA A 122 11.15 0.56 4.39
CA ALA A 122 12.60 0.49 4.22
C ALA A 122 13.20 1.82 3.74
N LEU A 123 12.68 2.40 2.66
CA LEU A 123 13.25 3.61 2.06
C LEU A 123 12.99 4.86 2.91
N HIS A 124 11.79 4.98 3.48
CA HIS A 124 11.47 6.08 4.39
C HIS A 124 12.35 6.03 5.64
N GLY A 125 12.52 4.84 6.21
CA GLY A 125 13.40 4.63 7.35
C GLY A 125 14.87 4.93 7.03
N LEU A 126 15.39 4.47 5.89
CA LEU A 126 16.76 4.77 5.44
C LEU A 126 16.95 6.28 5.22
N ASN A 127 15.99 6.95 4.56
CA ASN A 127 16.08 8.39 4.35
C ASN A 127 16.14 9.15 5.68
N GLN A 128 15.29 8.79 6.64
CA GLN A 128 15.31 9.40 7.97
C GLN A 128 16.60 9.08 8.74
N PHE A 129 17.05 7.81 8.73
CA PHE A 129 18.26 7.38 9.43
C PHE A 129 19.51 8.13 8.93
N TYR A 130 19.69 8.22 7.60
CA TYR A 130 20.84 8.94 7.04
C TYR A 130 20.68 10.46 7.11
N THR A 131 19.44 10.97 7.14
CA THR A 131 19.17 12.40 7.44
C THR A 131 19.69 12.75 8.84
N GLU A 132 19.41 11.93 9.83
CA GLU A 132 19.89 12.15 11.20
C GLU A 132 21.40 11.96 11.31
N TYR A 133 21.96 11.01 10.57
CA TYR A 133 23.40 10.75 10.59
C TYR A 133 24.21 11.87 9.92
N PHE A 134 23.79 12.34 8.75
CA PHE A 134 24.51 13.37 7.97
C PHE A 134 24.03 14.80 8.25
N GLY A 135 22.90 14.98 8.93
CA GLY A 135 22.27 16.28 9.18
C GLY A 135 21.59 16.89 7.94
N LYS A 136 21.40 16.08 6.88
CA LYS A 136 20.75 16.51 5.63
C LYS A 136 20.06 15.31 4.98
N SER A 137 18.82 15.52 4.48
CA SER A 137 18.08 14.52 3.73
C SER A 137 18.77 14.15 2.42
N ALA A 138 18.82 12.86 2.10
CA ALA A 138 19.34 12.36 0.84
C ALA A 138 18.34 12.57 -0.31
N PHE A 139 17.04 12.45 -0.01
CA PHE A 139 15.95 12.54 -0.99
C PHE A 139 14.85 13.48 -0.51
N THR A 140 14.26 14.21 -1.43
CA THR A 140 12.96 14.86 -1.26
C THR A 140 11.85 13.82 -1.27
N GLU A 141 10.64 14.20 -0.84
CA GLU A 141 9.46 13.34 -0.85
C GLU A 141 9.17 12.77 -2.25
N ASN A 142 9.24 13.62 -3.29
CA ASN A 142 8.96 13.20 -4.66
C ASN A 142 10.05 12.27 -5.23
N GLU A 143 11.32 12.56 -5.00
CA GLU A 143 12.43 11.69 -5.41
C GLU A 143 12.34 10.32 -4.73
N LEU A 144 11.99 10.30 -3.43
CA LEU A 144 11.84 9.05 -2.69
C LEU A 144 10.68 8.21 -3.24
N LEU A 145 9.57 8.86 -3.60
CA LEU A 145 8.42 8.18 -4.20
C LEU A 145 8.75 7.60 -5.59
N LEU A 146 9.54 8.30 -6.40
CA LEU A 146 10.04 7.78 -7.68
C LEU A 146 10.83 6.49 -7.49
N VAL A 147 11.78 6.49 -6.54
CA VAL A 147 12.57 5.30 -6.20
C VAL A 147 11.69 4.15 -5.70
N MET A 148 10.68 4.45 -4.88
CA MET A 148 9.72 3.45 -4.40
C MET A 148 8.98 2.78 -5.56
N GLY A 149 8.51 3.54 -6.53
CA GLY A 149 7.84 3.02 -7.73
C GLY A 149 8.76 2.18 -8.61
N GLU A 150 10.00 2.60 -8.82
CA GLU A 150 10.99 1.84 -9.58
C GLU A 150 11.27 0.47 -8.95
N LEU A 151 11.39 0.41 -7.63
CA LEU A 151 11.64 -0.84 -6.90
C LEU A 151 10.41 -1.73 -6.86
N GLU A 152 9.20 -1.18 -6.74
CA GLU A 152 7.95 -1.94 -6.88
C GLU A 152 7.85 -2.54 -8.30
N GLY A 153 8.26 -1.79 -9.32
CA GLY A 153 8.30 -2.26 -10.71
C GLY A 153 9.20 -3.48 -10.93
N LYS A 154 10.27 -3.64 -10.15
CA LYS A 154 11.14 -4.83 -10.21
C LYS A 154 10.45 -6.11 -9.74
N ILE A 155 9.43 -5.99 -8.87
CA ILE A 155 8.64 -7.13 -8.37
C ILE A 155 7.44 -7.40 -9.29
N SER A 156 6.70 -6.35 -9.62
CA SER A 156 5.42 -6.45 -10.33
C SER A 156 5.57 -6.59 -11.86
N GLY A 157 6.76 -6.24 -12.39
CA GLY A 157 7.07 -6.25 -13.83
C GLY A 157 6.71 -4.96 -14.56
N SER A 158 6.12 -3.99 -13.90
CA SER A 158 5.85 -2.63 -14.39
C SER A 158 5.78 -1.64 -13.23
N ILE A 159 6.16 -0.39 -13.48
CA ILE A 159 6.14 0.67 -12.46
C ILE A 159 4.67 1.00 -12.15
N HIS A 160 4.33 1.01 -10.87
CA HIS A 160 3.01 1.36 -10.34
C HIS A 160 3.15 2.13 -9.04
N TYR A 161 2.40 3.20 -8.91
CA TYR A 161 2.42 4.05 -7.73
C TYR A 161 1.17 3.93 -6.86
N ASP A 162 0.12 3.29 -7.36
CA ASP A 162 -1.20 3.18 -6.71
C ASP A 162 -1.19 2.49 -5.33
N ASN A 163 -0.12 1.75 -5.01
CA ASN A 163 0.11 1.20 -3.68
C ASN A 163 1.23 1.93 -2.92
N VAL A 164 2.36 2.24 -3.54
CA VAL A 164 3.47 2.92 -2.84
C VAL A 164 3.09 4.35 -2.45
N ALA A 165 2.35 5.08 -3.28
CA ALA A 165 1.96 6.44 -2.98
C ALA A 165 1.08 6.54 -1.72
N PRO A 166 -0.03 5.80 -1.55
CA PRO A 166 -0.81 5.86 -0.33
C PRO A 166 -0.06 5.30 0.88
N CYS A 167 0.73 4.22 0.75
CA CYS A 167 1.57 3.73 1.84
C CYS A 167 2.54 4.80 2.35
N PHE A 168 3.09 5.62 1.46
CA PHE A 168 4.05 6.66 1.80
C PHE A 168 3.37 7.96 2.25
N LEU A 169 2.47 8.49 1.43
CA LEU A 169 1.86 9.80 1.64
C LEU A 169 0.67 9.77 2.60
N GLY A 170 0.00 8.61 2.73
CA GLY A 170 -1.26 8.49 3.44
C GLY A 170 -2.46 9.00 2.64
N GLY A 171 -3.67 8.73 3.18
CA GLY A 171 -4.94 9.18 2.62
C GLY A 171 -5.34 8.46 1.34
N LEU A 172 -6.07 9.18 0.50
CA LEU A 172 -6.44 8.80 -0.86
C LEU A 172 -5.52 9.53 -1.83
N THR A 173 -4.84 8.80 -2.70
CA THR A 173 -3.87 9.36 -3.65
C THR A 173 -4.31 9.15 -5.09
N LEU A 174 -4.09 10.16 -5.93
CA LEU A 174 -4.23 10.12 -7.39
C LEU A 174 -2.85 10.18 -8.01
N ILE A 175 -2.53 9.22 -8.87
CA ILE A 175 -1.24 9.16 -9.57
C ILE A 175 -1.28 10.12 -10.76
N ALA A 176 -0.32 11.04 -10.78
CA ALA A 176 -0.21 12.09 -11.79
C ALA A 176 0.96 11.83 -12.77
N GLU A 177 2.00 11.14 -12.30
CA GLU A 177 3.24 10.87 -13.07
C GLU A 177 3.81 12.13 -13.77
N CYS A 178 3.62 13.30 -13.13
CA CYS A 178 4.23 14.53 -13.61
C CYS A 178 5.66 14.66 -13.07
N GLU A 179 6.55 15.32 -13.83
CA GLU A 179 7.96 15.49 -13.48
C GLU A 179 8.15 16.10 -12.08
N GLU A 180 7.30 17.07 -11.72
CA GLU A 180 7.36 17.76 -10.43
C GLU A 180 6.56 17.05 -9.32
N GLN A 181 5.62 16.17 -9.68
CA GLN A 181 4.73 15.53 -8.71
C GLN A 181 4.19 14.18 -9.21
N VAL A 182 4.62 13.11 -8.56
CA VAL A 182 4.21 11.74 -8.93
C VAL A 182 2.77 11.44 -8.50
N ALA A 183 2.36 11.92 -7.33
CA ALA A 183 1.03 11.67 -6.78
C ALA A 183 0.45 12.88 -6.06
N LEU A 184 -0.87 13.00 -6.11
CA LEU A 184 -1.66 14.05 -5.46
C LEU A 184 -2.49 13.43 -4.33
N ARG A 185 -2.62 14.11 -3.19
CA ARG A 185 -3.59 13.74 -2.16
C ARG A 185 -4.96 14.31 -2.53
N LEU A 186 -5.97 13.45 -2.50
CA LEU A 186 -7.36 13.85 -2.70
C LEU A 186 -8.09 14.08 -1.37
N PRO A 187 -9.14 14.92 -1.33
CA PRO A 187 -10.07 14.96 -0.21
C PRO A 187 -10.69 13.60 0.05
N ILE A 188 -11.12 13.36 1.29
CA ILE A 188 -11.82 12.14 1.67
C ILE A 188 -13.04 12.47 2.52
N PHE A 189 -13.91 11.49 2.71
CA PHE A 189 -15.01 11.51 3.67
C PHE A 189 -14.55 10.83 4.97
N GLU A 190 -14.32 11.59 6.02
CA GLU A 190 -13.81 11.11 7.30
C GLU A 190 -14.80 10.17 8.03
N ASN A 191 -16.08 10.25 7.69
CA ASN A 191 -17.15 9.39 8.20
C ASN A 191 -17.24 8.05 7.47
N TRP A 192 -16.45 7.82 6.42
CA TRP A 192 -16.45 6.56 5.70
C TRP A 192 -15.61 5.51 6.44
N TYR A 193 -16.18 4.32 6.57
CA TYR A 193 -15.54 3.12 7.07
C TYR A 193 -15.24 2.17 5.92
N TRP A 194 -14.02 1.65 5.90
CA TRP A 194 -13.51 0.74 4.88
C TRP A 194 -13.35 -0.64 5.49
N VAL A 195 -14.25 -1.56 5.18
CA VAL A 195 -14.09 -2.96 5.56
C VAL A 195 -13.13 -3.59 4.59
N SER A 196 -12.00 -4.11 5.07
CA SER A 196 -10.99 -4.79 4.24
C SER A 196 -10.89 -6.24 4.67
N CYS A 197 -11.20 -7.18 3.76
CA CYS A 197 -11.19 -8.61 4.07
C CYS A 197 -10.26 -9.37 3.13
N TYR A 198 -9.20 -9.94 3.69
CA TYR A 198 -8.27 -10.85 3.03
C TYR A 198 -8.74 -12.29 3.17
N SER A 199 -8.93 -12.99 2.04
CA SER A 199 -9.46 -14.35 2.06
C SER A 199 -8.52 -15.44 2.59
N GLY A 200 -7.23 -15.14 2.76
CA GLY A 200 -6.19 -16.14 3.07
C GLY A 200 -5.56 -16.80 1.85
N LEU A 201 -6.08 -16.55 0.65
CA LEU A 201 -5.49 -17.02 -0.61
C LEU A 201 -4.43 -16.04 -1.11
N SER A 202 -3.62 -16.45 -2.06
CA SER A 202 -2.64 -15.59 -2.72
C SER A 202 -2.92 -15.50 -4.22
N VAL A 203 -2.96 -14.28 -4.76
CA VAL A 203 -3.04 -14.01 -6.19
C VAL A 203 -1.84 -13.16 -6.58
N SER A 204 -0.99 -13.65 -7.48
CA SER A 204 0.15 -12.87 -7.92
C SER A 204 -0.31 -11.69 -8.79
N THR A 205 0.33 -10.55 -8.63
CA THR A 205 0.04 -9.34 -9.43
C THR A 205 0.18 -9.61 -10.92
N SER A 206 1.21 -10.39 -11.32
CA SER A 206 1.41 -10.77 -12.72
C SER A 206 0.26 -11.64 -13.26
N ALA A 207 -0.24 -12.62 -12.49
CA ALA A 207 -1.39 -13.43 -12.90
C ALA A 207 -2.66 -12.58 -13.05
N ALA A 208 -2.94 -11.70 -12.07
CA ALA A 208 -4.07 -10.79 -12.11
C ALA A 208 -3.98 -9.74 -13.23
N ARG A 209 -2.77 -9.45 -13.73
CA ARG A 209 -2.58 -8.57 -14.88
C ARG A 209 -2.71 -9.32 -16.21
N ASN A 210 -2.24 -10.56 -16.27
CA ASN A 210 -2.27 -11.37 -17.49
C ASN A 210 -3.68 -11.76 -17.96
N ILE A 211 -4.68 -11.76 -17.07
CA ILE A 211 -6.08 -12.03 -17.45
C ILE A 211 -6.80 -10.81 -18.02
N LEU A 212 -6.20 -9.62 -17.91
CA LEU A 212 -6.80 -8.40 -18.45
C LEU A 212 -6.71 -8.37 -19.98
N PRO A 213 -7.71 -7.82 -20.67
CA PRO A 213 -7.67 -7.68 -22.12
C PRO A 213 -6.55 -6.72 -22.53
N LYS A 214 -5.93 -6.99 -23.67
CA LYS A 214 -4.91 -6.09 -24.24
C LYS A 214 -5.50 -4.78 -24.79
N GLN A 215 -6.81 -4.74 -25.01
CA GLN A 215 -7.55 -3.60 -25.53
C GLN A 215 -8.84 -3.46 -24.75
N VAL A 216 -9.20 -2.21 -24.43
CA VAL A 216 -10.45 -1.85 -23.77
C VAL A 216 -11.35 -1.16 -24.79
N SER A 217 -12.67 -1.40 -24.69
CA SER A 217 -13.61 -0.78 -25.60
C SER A 217 -13.64 0.75 -25.40
N MET A 218 -13.98 1.50 -26.46
CA MET A 218 -14.16 2.96 -26.36
C MET A 218 -15.25 3.32 -25.33
N THR A 219 -16.30 2.52 -25.23
CA THR A 219 -17.38 2.70 -24.25
C THR A 219 -16.85 2.59 -22.82
N ASP A 220 -16.10 1.53 -22.49
CA ASP A 220 -15.53 1.33 -21.17
C ASP A 220 -14.46 2.38 -20.85
N THR A 221 -13.66 2.79 -21.84
CA THR A 221 -12.68 3.88 -21.69
C THR A 221 -13.35 5.21 -21.32
N ILE A 222 -14.44 5.56 -21.99
CA ILE A 222 -15.22 6.79 -21.69
C ILE A 222 -15.86 6.65 -20.30
N GLN A 223 -16.37 5.46 -19.94
CA GLN A 223 -17.00 5.24 -18.65
C GLN A 223 -15.96 5.31 -17.52
N PHE A 224 -14.78 4.71 -17.68
CA PHE A 224 -13.66 4.84 -16.76
C PHE A 224 -13.27 6.30 -16.51
N GLY A 225 -13.05 7.07 -17.59
CA GLY A 225 -12.72 8.50 -17.47
C GLY A 225 -13.84 9.32 -16.79
N ARG A 226 -15.11 8.99 -17.07
CA ARG A 226 -16.26 9.63 -16.41
C ARG A 226 -16.31 9.32 -14.93
N HIS A 227 -16.15 8.04 -14.54
CA HIS A 227 -16.15 7.65 -13.14
C HIS A 227 -15.05 8.39 -12.37
N LEU A 228 -13.82 8.38 -12.89
CA LEU A 228 -12.67 9.03 -12.23
C LEU A 228 -12.87 10.55 -12.11
N ALA A 229 -13.30 11.22 -13.19
CA ALA A 229 -13.48 12.66 -13.18
C ALA A 229 -14.62 13.10 -12.24
N VAL A 230 -15.77 12.41 -12.30
CA VAL A 230 -16.92 12.73 -11.45
C VAL A 230 -16.66 12.37 -9.99
N PHE A 231 -15.97 11.26 -9.71
CA PHE A 231 -15.54 10.91 -8.36
C PHE A 231 -14.66 12.00 -7.76
N THR A 232 -13.64 12.44 -8.50
CA THR A 232 -12.73 13.50 -8.05
C THR A 232 -13.48 14.81 -7.77
N ASP A 233 -14.37 15.25 -8.67
CA ASP A 233 -15.21 16.43 -8.47
C ASP A 233 -16.11 16.29 -7.24
N ALA A 234 -16.74 15.12 -7.07
CA ALA A 234 -17.62 14.82 -5.93
C ALA A 234 -16.88 14.89 -4.58
N LEU A 235 -15.62 14.42 -4.51
CA LEU A 235 -14.79 14.56 -3.31
C LEU A 235 -14.58 16.03 -2.94
N TYR A 236 -14.22 16.88 -3.90
CA TYR A 236 -14.02 18.33 -3.66
C TYR A 236 -15.30 19.06 -3.28
N ARG A 237 -16.44 18.64 -3.84
CA ARG A 237 -17.77 19.21 -3.50
C ARG A 237 -18.38 18.59 -2.24
N LYS A 238 -17.75 17.57 -1.67
CA LYS A 238 -18.25 16.80 -0.52
C LYS A 238 -19.61 16.14 -0.80
N ASP A 239 -19.82 15.66 -2.05
CA ASP A 239 -21.01 14.93 -2.47
C ASP A 239 -20.78 13.41 -2.31
N GLU A 240 -20.98 12.90 -1.10
CA GLU A 240 -20.75 11.49 -0.75
C GLU A 240 -21.57 10.53 -1.63
N LYS A 241 -22.82 10.88 -1.91
CA LYS A 241 -23.70 10.02 -2.69
C LYS A 241 -23.21 9.89 -4.13
N LEU A 242 -22.78 10.99 -4.74
CA LEU A 242 -22.26 10.99 -6.09
C LEU A 242 -20.90 10.27 -6.15
N ALA A 243 -20.02 10.51 -5.17
CA ALA A 243 -18.74 9.83 -5.09
C ALA A 243 -18.92 8.29 -4.99
N ALA A 244 -19.77 7.83 -4.09
CA ALA A 244 -20.08 6.41 -3.93
C ALA A 244 -20.64 5.78 -5.22
N ALA A 245 -21.55 6.47 -5.89
CA ALA A 245 -22.14 5.99 -7.15
C ALA A 245 -21.12 5.82 -8.29
N MET A 246 -19.97 6.49 -8.22
CA MET A 246 -18.88 6.34 -9.20
C MET A 246 -17.93 5.17 -8.90
N MET A 247 -17.96 4.60 -7.71
CA MET A 247 -17.01 3.55 -7.27
C MET A 247 -17.32 2.19 -7.94
N THR A 248 -17.20 2.14 -9.24
CA THR A 248 -17.38 0.92 -10.05
C THR A 248 -16.20 0.76 -11.00
N ASP A 249 -15.54 -0.39 -10.94
CA ASP A 249 -14.45 -0.75 -11.86
C ASP A 249 -15.01 -1.40 -13.12
N VAL A 250 -14.78 -0.77 -14.26
CA VAL A 250 -15.14 -1.26 -15.59
C VAL A 250 -13.95 -1.84 -16.35
N ILE A 251 -12.73 -1.74 -15.80
CA ILE A 251 -11.49 -2.14 -16.46
C ILE A 251 -11.00 -3.51 -15.99
N ALA A 252 -10.82 -3.71 -14.69
CA ALA A 252 -10.14 -4.88 -14.16
C ALA A 252 -11.09 -5.88 -13.46
N GLU A 253 -12.03 -5.40 -12.68
CA GLU A 253 -12.94 -6.24 -11.90
C GLU A 253 -13.73 -7.24 -12.74
N PRO A 254 -14.30 -6.91 -13.93
CA PRO A 254 -15.04 -7.85 -14.75
C PRO A 254 -14.26 -9.15 -15.05
N TYR A 255 -12.94 -9.06 -15.08
CA TYR A 255 -12.04 -10.19 -15.34
C TYR A 255 -11.50 -10.82 -14.05
N ARG A 256 -11.11 -9.98 -13.06
CA ARG A 256 -10.47 -10.42 -11.81
C ARG A 256 -11.42 -11.12 -10.84
N LYS A 257 -12.69 -10.77 -10.82
CA LYS A 257 -13.66 -11.34 -9.86
C LYS A 257 -13.75 -12.85 -9.90
N SER A 258 -13.46 -13.48 -11.04
CA SER A 258 -13.43 -14.94 -11.19
C SER A 258 -12.29 -15.62 -10.42
N LEU A 259 -11.27 -14.87 -10.01
CA LEU A 259 -10.15 -15.34 -9.18
C LEU A 259 -10.46 -15.30 -7.68
N LEU A 260 -11.56 -14.65 -7.30
CA LEU A 260 -11.89 -14.38 -5.90
C LEU A 260 -13.04 -15.29 -5.43
N PRO A 261 -12.93 -15.89 -4.25
CA PRO A 261 -14.00 -16.75 -3.73
C PRO A 261 -15.24 -15.90 -3.43
N ARG A 262 -16.41 -16.39 -3.82
CA ARG A 262 -17.72 -15.82 -3.48
C ARG A 262 -17.85 -14.29 -3.69
N PHE A 263 -17.14 -13.74 -4.67
CA PHE A 263 -17.09 -12.29 -4.89
C PHE A 263 -18.47 -11.66 -5.10
N ASP A 264 -19.25 -12.23 -6.02
CA ASP A 264 -20.58 -11.67 -6.37
C ASP A 264 -21.57 -11.78 -5.18
N GLU A 265 -21.51 -12.88 -4.39
CA GLU A 265 -22.31 -13.01 -3.16
C GLU A 265 -21.93 -11.97 -2.11
N SER A 266 -20.61 -11.74 -1.94
CA SER A 266 -20.06 -10.77 -0.99
C SER A 266 -20.54 -9.36 -1.31
N ARG A 267 -20.51 -8.99 -2.59
CA ARG A 267 -21.02 -7.71 -3.08
C ARG A 267 -22.53 -7.57 -2.79
N VAL A 268 -23.32 -8.52 -3.22
CA VAL A 268 -24.77 -8.48 -3.04
C VAL A 268 -25.14 -8.33 -1.57
N PHE A 269 -24.48 -9.10 -0.69
CA PHE A 269 -24.71 -8.98 0.74
C PHE A 269 -24.35 -7.60 1.27
N ALA A 270 -23.14 -7.10 0.96
CA ALA A 270 -22.68 -5.80 1.46
C ALA A 270 -23.59 -4.65 1.02
N GLU A 271 -23.96 -4.61 -0.27
CA GLU A 271 -24.86 -3.57 -0.83
C GLU A 271 -26.27 -3.63 -0.22
N GLN A 272 -26.84 -4.82 -0.03
CA GLN A 272 -28.14 -4.99 0.64
C GLN A 272 -28.12 -4.57 2.11
N HIS A 273 -26.94 -4.55 2.76
CA HIS A 273 -26.77 -4.17 4.14
C HIS A 273 -26.11 -2.80 4.32
N GLY A 274 -26.22 -1.94 3.28
CA GLY A 274 -25.90 -0.53 3.37
C GLY A 274 -24.45 -0.17 3.07
N ALA A 275 -23.68 -1.07 2.41
CA ALA A 275 -22.43 -0.64 1.83
C ALA A 275 -22.69 0.29 0.64
N LEU A 276 -21.96 1.39 0.59
CA LEU A 276 -22.03 2.40 -0.48
C LEU A 276 -21.30 1.92 -1.74
N ALA A 277 -20.25 1.12 -1.57
CA ALA A 277 -19.45 0.53 -2.63
C ALA A 277 -18.82 -0.78 -2.17
N PHE A 278 -18.50 -1.64 -3.13
CA PHE A 278 -17.78 -2.88 -2.92
C PHE A 278 -16.81 -3.13 -4.09
N GLY A 279 -15.60 -3.62 -3.81
CA GLY A 279 -14.61 -3.82 -4.86
C GLY A 279 -13.44 -4.70 -4.47
N ILE A 280 -12.52 -4.86 -5.42
CA ILE A 280 -11.28 -5.61 -5.27
C ILE A 280 -10.16 -4.65 -4.87
N SER A 281 -9.39 -5.01 -3.85
CA SER A 281 -8.18 -4.28 -3.49
C SER A 281 -7.01 -4.74 -4.38
N GLY A 282 -6.48 -3.83 -5.19
CA GLY A 282 -5.36 -4.11 -6.09
C GLY A 282 -5.62 -5.30 -7.03
N SER A 283 -4.76 -6.32 -6.95
CA SER A 283 -4.91 -7.56 -7.70
C SER A 283 -5.90 -8.57 -7.06
N GLY A 284 -6.39 -8.28 -5.87
CA GLY A 284 -7.04 -9.25 -5.00
C GLY A 284 -6.01 -10.20 -4.34
N PRO A 285 -6.46 -11.22 -3.56
CA PRO A 285 -7.84 -11.58 -3.29
C PRO A 285 -8.50 -10.81 -2.12
N THR A 286 -7.92 -9.71 -1.68
CA THR A 286 -8.61 -8.84 -0.72
C THR A 286 -9.75 -8.11 -1.41
N VAL A 287 -10.92 -8.10 -0.75
CA VAL A 287 -12.06 -7.26 -1.11
C VAL A 287 -12.25 -6.16 -0.09
N PHE A 288 -12.92 -5.08 -0.51
CA PHE A 288 -13.31 -4.03 0.42
C PHE A 288 -14.76 -3.62 0.23
N ALA A 289 -15.37 -3.17 1.32
CA ALA A 289 -16.67 -2.50 1.30
C ALA A 289 -16.53 -1.11 1.94
N VAL A 290 -17.22 -0.11 1.39
CA VAL A 290 -17.27 1.25 1.94
C VAL A 290 -18.62 1.49 2.56
N CYS A 291 -18.66 1.97 3.81
CA CYS A 291 -19.88 2.26 4.55
C CYS A 291 -19.81 3.67 5.15
N ASP A 292 -20.94 4.37 5.23
CA ASP A 292 -21.06 5.70 5.84
C ASP A 292 -21.28 5.68 7.36
N ASN A 293 -21.45 4.49 7.92
CA ASN A 293 -21.63 4.32 9.36
C ASN A 293 -21.03 3.00 9.86
N ILE A 294 -20.64 2.99 11.11
CA ILE A 294 -19.99 1.84 11.76
C ILE A 294 -20.91 0.61 11.91
N GLY A 295 -22.23 0.79 11.95
CA GLY A 295 -23.18 -0.31 12.05
C GLY A 295 -23.14 -1.18 10.80
N ASN A 296 -23.28 -0.57 9.62
CA ASN A 296 -23.20 -1.24 8.32
C ASN A 296 -21.82 -1.87 8.11
N ALA A 297 -20.74 -1.16 8.52
CA ALA A 297 -19.39 -1.70 8.44
C ALA A 297 -19.22 -2.97 9.29
N LYS A 298 -19.77 -3.00 10.51
CA LYS A 298 -19.74 -4.20 11.37
C LYS A 298 -20.50 -5.37 10.77
N VAL A 299 -21.66 -5.14 10.15
CA VAL A 299 -22.45 -6.19 9.49
C VAL A 299 -21.67 -6.78 8.32
N SER A 300 -21.13 -5.92 7.45
CA SER A 300 -20.32 -6.36 6.31
C SER A 300 -19.05 -7.09 6.76
N ASN A 301 -18.35 -6.57 7.78
CA ASN A 301 -17.14 -7.18 8.32
C ASN A 301 -17.40 -8.58 8.88
N GLN A 302 -18.46 -8.76 9.67
CA GLN A 302 -18.83 -10.05 10.26
C GLN A 302 -19.15 -11.06 9.15
N TRP A 303 -19.97 -10.67 8.19
CA TRP A 303 -20.34 -11.59 7.10
C TRP A 303 -19.13 -12.01 6.27
N LEU A 304 -18.25 -11.06 5.94
CA LEU A 304 -17.02 -11.34 5.18
C LEU A 304 -16.08 -12.24 5.99
N ALA A 305 -15.94 -12.04 7.28
CA ALA A 305 -15.14 -12.90 8.13
C ALA A 305 -15.67 -14.35 8.14
N ASP A 306 -16.99 -14.53 8.21
CA ASP A 306 -17.61 -15.85 8.30
C ASP A 306 -17.71 -16.58 6.93
N ASN A 307 -17.74 -15.83 5.82
CA ASN A 307 -18.10 -16.40 4.50
C ASN A 307 -17.04 -16.23 3.42
N TYR A 308 -16.18 -15.21 3.50
CA TYR A 308 -15.17 -14.91 2.48
C TYR A 308 -13.79 -15.48 2.81
N ILE A 309 -13.43 -15.58 4.10
CA ILE A 309 -12.17 -16.17 4.55
C ILE A 309 -12.13 -17.67 4.28
N GLN A 310 -11.03 -18.15 3.69
CA GLN A 310 -10.87 -19.54 3.23
C GLN A 310 -9.93 -20.36 4.12
N ASN A 311 -9.11 -19.73 4.95
CA ASN A 311 -8.15 -20.41 5.85
C ASN A 311 -7.74 -19.48 7.01
N ASP A 312 -6.93 -20.00 7.93
CA ASP A 312 -6.47 -19.35 9.16
C ASP A 312 -5.51 -18.16 8.95
N THR A 313 -5.00 -17.97 7.74
CA THR A 313 -4.20 -16.79 7.39
C THR A 313 -5.05 -15.58 7.00
N GLY A 314 -6.33 -15.80 6.69
CA GLY A 314 -7.27 -14.72 6.38
C GLY A 314 -7.60 -13.83 7.59
N PHE A 315 -8.07 -12.64 7.31
CA PHE A 315 -8.50 -11.67 8.34
C PHE A 315 -9.41 -10.62 7.73
N SER A 316 -10.16 -9.93 8.60
CA SER A 316 -10.99 -8.80 8.21
C SER A 316 -10.86 -7.67 9.23
N HIS A 317 -10.73 -6.44 8.75
CA HIS A 317 -10.62 -5.22 9.56
C HIS A 317 -11.62 -4.17 9.11
N ILE A 318 -12.17 -3.44 10.07
CA ILE A 318 -12.84 -2.17 9.79
C ILE A 318 -11.79 -1.07 9.92
N CYS A 319 -11.60 -0.30 8.88
CA CYS A 319 -10.59 0.74 8.79
C CYS A 319 -11.22 2.12 8.53
N GLN A 320 -10.46 3.14 8.82
CA GLN A 320 -10.53 4.45 8.18
C GLN A 320 -9.30 4.65 7.31
N LEU A 321 -9.24 5.71 6.51
CA LEU A 321 -8.04 6.01 5.76
C LEU A 321 -6.95 6.55 6.70
N ASP A 322 -5.73 6.07 6.53
CA ASP A 322 -4.56 6.53 7.29
C ASP A 322 -4.03 7.83 6.67
N PHE A 323 -4.28 8.95 7.30
CA PHE A 323 -3.79 10.25 6.82
C PHE A 323 -2.28 10.45 6.97
N SER A 324 -1.67 9.69 7.86
CA SER A 324 -0.26 9.88 8.20
C SER A 324 0.66 9.22 7.18
N GLY A 325 0.23 8.09 6.60
CA GLY A 325 1.09 7.26 5.75
C GLY A 325 2.28 6.70 6.52
N ALA A 326 3.45 6.69 5.87
CA ALA A 326 4.66 6.21 6.49
C ALA A 326 5.08 7.09 7.69
N SER A 327 5.58 6.46 8.73
CA SER A 327 6.00 7.13 9.95
C SER A 327 7.27 6.51 10.53
N VAL A 328 7.98 7.27 11.36
CA VAL A 328 9.16 6.78 12.08
C VAL A 328 9.01 7.02 13.56
N SER A 329 9.60 6.15 14.34
CA SER A 329 9.71 6.25 15.80
C SER A 329 11.10 5.79 16.26
N HIS A 330 11.47 6.18 17.45
CA HIS A 330 12.76 5.86 18.05
C HIS A 330 12.56 5.00 19.29
N SER A 331 13.40 3.97 19.47
CA SER A 331 13.40 3.09 20.64
C SER A 331 14.81 2.86 21.20
#